data_e11978a1933948345f50ffeb3f91cd50
#
_entry.id   e11978a1933948345f50ffeb3f91cd50
#
_cell.length_a   1.000
_cell.length_b   1.000
_cell.length_c   1.000
_cell.angle_alpha   90.00
_cell.angle_beta   90.00
_cell.angle_gamma   90.00
#
_symmetry.space_group_name_H-M   'P 1'
#
loop_
_entity.id
_entity.type
_entity.pdbx_description
1 polymer ?
#
loop_
_entity_poly.entity_id
_entity_poly.type
_entity_poly.pdbx_seq_one_letter_code
_entity_poly.pdbx_strand_id
1 'polypeptide(L)'
;MKLPVPPDLVLGSSLKAVSLALLCTLGGAAKAEFDASRLWVNAGFYSAHFDADKGLRNANPGLGLEYALDERWSLTAGRFINSNDRNSSYVGAYYQPWQLGPLKLGVVGGAFNGYPNAFNGGWFPALIPTATYESGHWGLNVALVPPLKDRLYGALSFQLKFRFQSGL
;
A
#
# COMPACT_ATOMS: atom_id res chain seq x y z
N MET A 1 -22.60 -52.78 23.92
CA MET A 1 -22.19 -52.65 22.51
C MET A 1 -21.62 -51.24 22.32
N LYS A 2 -20.28 -51.10 22.36
CA LYS A 2 -19.60 -49.80 22.22
C LYS A 2 -19.15 -49.66 20.74
N LEU A 3 -19.59 -48.59 20.10
CA LEU A 3 -19.16 -48.25 18.76
C LEU A 3 -17.72 -47.66 18.78
N PRO A 4 -16.88 -47.94 17.82
CA PRO A 4 -15.53 -47.43 17.76
C PRO A 4 -15.53 -45.95 17.29
N VAL A 5 -14.68 -45.14 17.95
CA VAL A 5 -14.38 -43.73 17.58
C VAL A 5 -13.42 -43.75 16.37
N PRO A 6 -13.66 -42.95 15.31
CA PRO A 6 -12.74 -42.84 14.21
C PRO A 6 -11.46 -42.07 14.61
N PRO A 7 -10.30 -42.36 14.02
CA PRO A 7 -9.07 -41.68 14.32
C PRO A 7 -9.06 -40.26 13.77
N ASP A 8 -8.59 -39.34 14.60
CA ASP A 8 -8.42 -37.92 14.28
C ASP A 8 -7.50 -37.74 13.05
N LEU A 9 -8.04 -37.10 12.04
CA LEU A 9 -7.30 -36.71 10.83
C LEU A 9 -6.33 -35.59 11.18
N VAL A 10 -5.06 -35.93 11.32
CA VAL A 10 -3.95 -34.98 11.52
C VAL A 10 -3.74 -34.17 10.21
N LEU A 11 -4.43 -33.06 10.08
CA LEU A 11 -4.33 -32.14 8.94
C LEU A 11 -3.55 -30.86 9.30
N GLY A 12 -2.44 -31.00 10.04
CA GLY A 12 -1.72 -29.85 10.58
C GLY A 12 -0.33 -29.56 10.05
N SER A 13 0.30 -30.50 9.35
CA SER A 13 1.73 -30.38 8.98
C SER A 13 2.01 -30.01 7.54
N SER A 14 1.07 -30.17 6.62
CA SER A 14 1.30 -29.95 5.19
C SER A 14 1.25 -28.48 4.74
N LEU A 15 0.52 -27.61 5.46
CA LEU A 15 0.41 -26.21 5.07
C LEU A 15 1.66 -25.38 5.37
N LYS A 16 2.39 -25.73 6.44
CA LYS A 16 3.64 -25.05 6.82
C LYS A 16 4.81 -25.38 5.89
N ALA A 17 4.82 -26.57 5.33
CA ALA A 17 5.87 -27.01 4.39
C ALA A 17 5.71 -26.36 3.00
N VAL A 18 4.49 -26.08 2.55
CA VAL A 18 4.23 -25.44 1.26
C VAL A 18 4.61 -23.95 1.30
N SER A 19 4.39 -23.25 2.43
CA SER A 19 4.78 -21.84 2.58
C SER A 19 6.30 -21.65 2.60
N LEU A 20 7.06 -22.57 3.17
CA LEU A 20 8.51 -22.48 3.21
C LEU A 20 9.16 -22.84 1.87
N ALA A 21 8.56 -23.76 1.10
CA ALA A 21 9.06 -24.13 -0.22
C ALA A 21 8.86 -23.01 -1.26
N LEU A 22 7.77 -22.21 -1.15
CA LEU A 22 7.53 -21.09 -2.05
C LEU A 22 8.51 -19.92 -1.82
N LEU A 23 9.02 -19.74 -0.59
CA LEU A 23 10.08 -18.76 -0.30
C LEU A 23 11.45 -19.19 -0.84
N CYS A 24 11.72 -20.49 -0.94
CA CYS A 24 13.02 -21.00 -1.40
C CYS A 24 13.17 -20.99 -2.94
N THR A 25 12.07 -21.00 -3.69
CA THR A 25 12.12 -20.92 -5.16
C THR A 25 12.36 -19.50 -5.69
N LEU A 26 12.23 -18.47 -4.84
CA LEU A 26 12.61 -17.09 -5.17
C LEU A 26 14.11 -16.80 -4.94
N GLY A 27 14.89 -17.76 -4.41
CA GLY A 27 16.31 -17.61 -4.11
C GLY A 27 17.26 -17.72 -5.30
N GLY A 28 16.75 -17.85 -6.53
CA GLY A 28 17.55 -17.85 -7.77
C GLY A 28 17.56 -16.55 -8.55
N ALA A 29 16.92 -15.49 -8.05
CA ALA A 29 16.95 -14.18 -8.67
C ALA A 29 18.29 -13.49 -8.38
N ALA A 30 18.95 -13.05 -9.43
CA ALA A 30 20.13 -12.20 -9.43
C ALA A 30 20.16 -11.27 -8.22
N LYS A 31 21.32 -11.07 -7.61
CA LYS A 31 21.55 -10.03 -6.59
C LYS A 31 21.14 -8.69 -7.21
N ALA A 32 19.88 -8.32 -7.08
CA ALA A 32 19.43 -6.99 -7.39
C ALA A 32 20.08 -6.09 -6.35
N GLU A 33 21.15 -5.41 -6.75
CA GLU A 33 21.83 -4.44 -5.91
C GLU A 33 20.81 -3.35 -5.55
N PHE A 34 20.68 -3.07 -4.24
CA PHE A 34 19.78 -2.04 -3.78
C PHE A 34 20.27 -0.68 -4.28
N ASP A 35 19.46 -0.04 -5.11
CA ASP A 35 19.76 1.29 -5.66
C ASP A 35 19.01 2.35 -4.86
N ALA A 36 19.73 3.05 -3.99
CA ALA A 36 19.18 4.10 -3.15
C ALA A 36 18.56 5.27 -3.94
N SER A 37 18.97 5.48 -5.21
CA SER A 37 18.37 6.51 -6.07
C SER A 37 16.92 6.23 -6.46
N ARG A 38 16.49 4.97 -6.33
CA ARG A 38 15.12 4.51 -6.58
C ARG A 38 14.22 4.59 -5.36
N LEU A 39 14.79 4.95 -4.19
CA LEU A 39 14.05 5.04 -2.94
C LEU A 39 13.50 6.43 -2.73
N TRP A 40 12.18 6.51 -2.51
CA TRP A 40 11.48 7.70 -2.08
C TRP A 40 11.03 7.57 -0.64
N VAL A 41 11.13 8.66 0.10
CA VAL A 41 10.51 8.83 1.42
C VAL A 41 9.20 9.57 1.22
N ASN A 42 8.11 8.97 1.65
CA ASN A 42 6.77 9.52 1.50
C ASN A 42 6.34 10.19 2.81
N ALA A 43 5.81 11.42 2.73
CA ALA A 43 5.10 12.06 3.83
C ALA A 43 3.76 11.35 4.09
N GLY A 44 3.01 11.83 5.08
CA GLY A 44 1.60 11.48 5.24
C GLY A 44 0.74 11.99 4.08
N PHE A 45 -0.57 11.87 4.25
CA PHE A 45 -1.53 12.28 3.23
C PHE A 45 -2.23 13.59 3.61
N TYR A 46 -2.62 14.37 2.62
CA TYR A 46 -3.69 15.34 2.74
C TYR A 46 -4.88 14.86 1.92
N SER A 47 -6.03 14.63 2.56
CA SER A 47 -7.22 14.07 1.92
C SER A 47 -8.34 15.11 1.87
N ALA A 48 -8.65 15.60 0.67
CA ALA A 48 -9.83 16.41 0.43
C ALA A 48 -11.04 15.48 0.27
N HIS A 49 -11.85 15.37 1.32
CA HIS A 49 -13.03 14.50 1.33
C HIS A 49 -14.17 15.11 0.51
N PHE A 50 -14.93 14.27 -0.20
CA PHE A 50 -16.09 14.70 -0.96
C PHE A 50 -17.27 15.09 -0.06
N ASP A 51 -17.35 14.46 1.13
CA ASP A 51 -18.34 14.75 2.17
C ASP A 51 -17.70 15.59 3.29
N ALA A 52 -17.74 16.92 3.18
CA ALA A 52 -17.12 17.82 4.13
C ALA A 52 -17.78 17.80 5.53
N ASP A 53 -19.07 17.40 5.62
CA ASP A 53 -19.88 17.45 6.83
C ASP A 53 -19.59 16.30 7.83
N LYS A 54 -18.70 15.38 7.50
CA LYS A 54 -18.45 14.17 8.30
C LYS A 54 -17.42 14.37 9.42
N GLY A 55 -16.84 15.56 9.54
CA GLY A 55 -15.83 15.84 10.58
C GLY A 55 -14.54 15.02 10.43
N LEU A 56 -14.22 14.62 9.20
CA LEU A 56 -13.05 13.81 8.89
C LEU A 56 -11.77 14.64 8.91
N ARG A 57 -10.69 14.04 9.38
CA ARG A 57 -9.37 14.66 9.33
C ARG A 57 -8.86 14.70 7.89
N ASN A 58 -8.47 15.89 7.43
CA ASN A 58 -7.86 16.06 6.10
C ASN A 58 -6.33 15.91 6.14
N ALA A 59 -5.67 16.48 7.17
CA ALA A 59 -4.23 16.35 7.35
C ALA A 59 -3.91 15.03 8.08
N ASN A 60 -3.39 14.07 7.37
CA ASN A 60 -3.12 12.71 7.83
C ASN A 60 -1.60 12.51 7.95
N PRO A 61 -0.97 12.96 9.07
CA PRO A 61 0.48 12.86 9.23
C PRO A 61 0.94 11.41 9.19
N GLY A 62 2.09 11.16 8.60
CA GLY A 62 2.63 9.82 8.44
C GLY A 62 3.99 9.81 7.78
N LEU A 63 4.53 8.60 7.67
CA LEU A 63 5.80 8.33 7.00
C LEU A 63 5.70 7.00 6.25
N GLY A 64 6.25 6.96 5.06
CA GLY A 64 6.32 5.76 4.25
C GLY A 64 7.55 5.74 3.36
N LEU A 65 7.69 4.63 2.67
CA LEU A 65 8.71 4.40 1.66
C LEU A 65 8.06 3.96 0.36
N GLU A 66 8.66 4.35 -0.74
CA GLU A 66 8.30 3.85 -2.07
C GLU A 66 9.59 3.52 -2.81
N TYR A 67 9.68 2.31 -3.38
CA TYR A 67 10.84 1.86 -4.14
C TYR A 67 10.45 1.58 -5.58
N ALA A 68 11.01 2.32 -6.52
CA ALA A 68 10.79 2.13 -7.94
C ALA A 68 11.51 0.87 -8.43
N LEU A 69 10.75 -0.13 -8.89
CA LEU A 69 11.28 -1.35 -9.50
C LEU A 69 11.72 -1.08 -10.94
N ASP A 70 10.90 -0.35 -11.67
CA ASP A 70 11.13 0.13 -13.04
C ASP A 70 10.33 1.42 -13.30
N GLU A 71 10.16 1.80 -14.56
CA GLU A 71 9.44 3.03 -14.94
C GLU A 71 7.93 2.97 -14.66
N ARG A 72 7.35 1.76 -14.53
CA ARG A 72 5.91 1.52 -14.38
C ARG A 72 5.52 0.99 -13.02
N TRP A 73 6.43 0.30 -12.34
CA TRP A 73 6.16 -0.38 -11.08
C TRP A 73 6.95 0.23 -9.92
N SER A 74 6.27 0.46 -8.80
CA SER A 74 6.93 0.71 -7.52
C SER A 74 6.22 0.01 -6.37
N LEU A 75 6.97 -0.36 -5.35
CA LEU A 75 6.45 -0.90 -4.11
C LEU A 75 6.33 0.22 -3.08
N THR A 76 5.30 0.19 -2.25
CA THR A 76 5.12 1.21 -1.21
C THR A 76 4.64 0.59 0.09
N ALA A 77 5.11 1.15 1.21
CA ALA A 77 4.62 0.79 2.54
C ALA A 77 4.80 1.98 3.49
N GLY A 78 3.92 2.07 4.49
CA GLY A 78 4.03 3.15 5.47
C GLY A 78 2.97 3.11 6.56
N ARG A 79 3.00 4.14 7.41
CA ARG A 79 2.03 4.36 8.49
C ARG A 79 1.62 5.81 8.53
N PHE A 80 0.36 6.06 8.89
CA PHE A 80 -0.20 7.40 9.00
C PHE A 80 -1.37 7.43 9.98
N ILE A 81 -1.75 8.63 10.41
CA ILE A 81 -3.00 8.85 11.13
C ILE A 81 -4.09 9.05 10.07
N ASN A 82 -5.08 8.16 10.03
CA ASN A 82 -6.13 8.21 9.02
C ASN A 82 -7.21 9.27 9.33
N SER A 83 -8.17 9.40 8.41
CA SER A 83 -9.25 10.39 8.50
C SER A 83 -10.21 10.18 9.69
N ASN A 84 -10.15 9.04 10.36
CA ASN A 84 -10.89 8.73 11.58
C ASN A 84 -10.04 8.90 12.86
N ASP A 85 -8.90 9.61 12.79
CA ASP A 85 -7.95 9.81 13.90
C ASP A 85 -7.38 8.50 14.47
N ARG A 86 -7.23 7.48 13.63
CA ARG A 86 -6.66 6.18 14.00
C ARG A 86 -5.35 5.92 13.28
N ASN A 87 -4.48 5.13 13.92
CA ASN A 87 -3.28 4.63 13.27
C ASN A 87 -3.64 3.67 12.14
N SER A 88 -3.08 3.89 10.98
CA SER A 88 -3.19 3.03 9.80
C SER A 88 -1.82 2.65 9.30
N SER A 89 -1.73 1.46 8.77
CA SER A 89 -0.58 1.00 7.98
C SER A 89 -1.07 0.64 6.58
N TYR A 90 -0.18 0.77 5.62
CA TYR A 90 -0.45 0.35 4.25
C TYR A 90 0.76 -0.37 3.66
N VAL A 91 0.49 -1.25 2.71
CA VAL A 91 1.47 -1.90 1.85
C VAL A 91 0.84 -2.09 0.47
N GLY A 92 1.59 -1.85 -0.58
CA GLY A 92 1.05 -1.95 -1.93
C GLY A 92 2.08 -1.83 -3.03
N ALA A 93 1.58 -1.85 -4.26
CA ALA A 93 2.36 -1.61 -5.47
C ALA A 93 1.61 -0.65 -6.38
N TYR A 94 2.34 0.32 -6.90
CA TYR A 94 1.88 1.15 -8.01
C TYR A 94 2.12 0.42 -9.32
N TYR A 95 1.14 0.51 -10.22
CA TYR A 95 1.27 0.16 -11.63
C TYR A 95 0.82 1.36 -12.46
N GLN A 96 1.77 2.06 -13.10
CA GLN A 96 1.55 3.32 -13.81
C GLN A 96 2.08 3.24 -15.24
N PRO A 97 1.37 2.52 -16.14
CA PRO A 97 1.83 2.26 -17.50
C PRO A 97 1.79 3.47 -18.44
N TRP A 98 1.01 4.50 -18.11
CA TRP A 98 0.88 5.68 -18.95
C TRP A 98 1.73 6.81 -18.41
N GLN A 99 2.63 7.31 -19.26
CA GLN A 99 3.55 8.40 -18.93
C GLN A 99 3.41 9.56 -19.91
N LEU A 100 3.23 10.76 -19.37
CA LEU A 100 3.12 12.02 -20.09
C LEU A 100 4.13 13.01 -19.52
N GLY A 101 5.37 12.97 -20.01
CA GLY A 101 6.48 13.70 -19.43
C GLY A 101 6.71 13.26 -17.97
N PRO A 102 6.73 14.20 -17.00
CA PRO A 102 6.93 13.88 -15.59
C PRO A 102 5.69 13.28 -14.90
N LEU A 103 4.55 13.18 -15.58
CA LEU A 103 3.31 12.67 -15.05
C LEU A 103 3.14 11.18 -15.40
N LYS A 104 2.94 10.35 -14.38
CA LYS A 104 2.61 8.93 -14.51
C LYS A 104 1.17 8.68 -14.07
N LEU A 105 0.42 7.89 -14.83
CA LEU A 105 -0.98 7.56 -14.53
C LEU A 105 -1.15 6.05 -14.42
N GLY A 106 -1.99 5.63 -13.48
CA GLY A 106 -2.29 4.22 -13.28
C GLY A 106 -3.09 3.96 -12.01
N VAL A 107 -2.70 2.93 -11.28
CA VAL A 107 -3.38 2.50 -10.05
C VAL A 107 -2.35 2.14 -8.97
N VAL A 108 -2.76 2.22 -7.70
CA VAL A 108 -2.11 1.53 -6.60
C VAL A 108 -3.01 0.42 -6.11
N GLY A 109 -2.47 -0.80 -6.08
CA GLY A 109 -3.12 -1.97 -5.48
C GLY A 109 -2.41 -2.35 -4.19
N GLY A 110 -3.16 -2.65 -3.13
CA GLY A 110 -2.55 -3.00 -1.86
C GLY A 110 -3.54 -3.30 -0.76
N ALA A 111 -3.07 -3.22 0.47
CA ALA A 111 -3.89 -3.40 1.66
C ALA A 111 -3.64 -2.27 2.66
N PHE A 112 -4.72 -1.91 3.37
CA PHE A 112 -4.76 -0.89 4.42
C PHE A 112 -5.41 -1.44 5.66
N ASN A 113 -5.16 -0.83 6.82
CA ASN A 113 -5.86 -1.15 8.08
C ASN A 113 -6.22 0.11 8.85
N GLY A 114 -6.82 -0.05 10.04
CA GLY A 114 -7.08 1.03 11.00
C GLY A 114 -8.36 1.83 10.75
N TYR A 115 -9.16 1.49 9.75
CA TYR A 115 -10.46 2.14 9.50
C TYR A 115 -11.59 1.40 10.24
N PRO A 116 -12.24 2.01 11.24
CA PRO A 116 -13.18 1.30 12.12
C PRO A 116 -14.36 0.70 11.35
N ASN A 117 -14.87 1.40 10.33
CA ASN A 117 -16.00 0.96 9.54
C ASN A 117 -15.62 0.00 8.39
N ALA A 118 -14.32 -0.22 8.15
CA ALA A 118 -13.81 -1.17 7.17
C ALA A 118 -13.18 -2.36 7.89
N PHE A 119 -13.80 -3.54 7.81
CA PHE A 119 -13.32 -4.80 8.40
C PHE A 119 -12.95 -4.68 9.89
N ASN A 120 -13.70 -3.87 10.66
CA ASN A 120 -13.48 -3.62 12.11
C ASN A 120 -12.03 -3.12 12.41
N GLY A 121 -11.46 -2.31 11.53
CA GLY A 121 -10.07 -1.83 11.65
C GLY A 121 -8.99 -2.81 11.18
N GLY A 122 -9.38 -4.01 10.74
CA GLY A 122 -8.46 -4.99 10.17
C GLY A 122 -7.93 -4.62 8.79
N TRP A 123 -7.10 -5.48 8.23
CA TRP A 123 -6.57 -5.30 6.88
C TRP A 123 -7.64 -5.54 5.82
N PHE A 124 -7.71 -4.67 4.83
CA PHE A 124 -8.60 -4.81 3.67
C PHE A 124 -7.87 -4.44 2.39
N PRO A 125 -8.19 -5.10 1.26
CA PRO A 125 -7.61 -4.77 -0.03
C PRO A 125 -8.21 -3.49 -0.59
N ALA A 126 -7.40 -2.73 -1.34
CA ALA A 126 -7.85 -1.58 -2.10
C ALA A 126 -7.14 -1.52 -3.45
N LEU A 127 -7.86 -1.01 -4.46
CA LEU A 127 -7.33 -0.65 -5.76
C LEU A 127 -7.78 0.77 -6.06
N ILE A 128 -6.83 1.69 -6.19
CA ILE A 128 -7.09 3.12 -6.20
C ILE A 128 -6.44 3.74 -7.45
N PRO A 129 -7.19 4.46 -8.30
CA PRO A 129 -6.63 5.25 -9.39
C PRO A 129 -5.65 6.28 -8.87
N THR A 130 -4.50 6.42 -9.55
CA THR A 130 -3.43 7.32 -9.13
C THR A 130 -2.83 8.10 -10.29
N ALA A 131 -2.36 9.31 -9.97
CA ALA A 131 -1.46 10.10 -10.78
C ALA A 131 -0.24 10.44 -9.94
N THR A 132 0.95 10.31 -10.51
CA THR A 132 2.21 10.66 -9.84
C THR A 132 2.96 11.67 -10.70
N TYR A 133 3.37 12.77 -10.10
CA TYR A 133 4.27 13.75 -10.70
C TYR A 133 5.64 13.62 -10.04
N GLU A 134 6.71 13.52 -10.84
CA GLU A 134 8.09 13.43 -10.34
C GLU A 134 8.99 14.43 -11.06
N SER A 135 9.73 15.22 -10.28
CA SER A 135 10.71 16.18 -10.80
C SER A 135 11.91 16.29 -9.86
N GLY A 136 13.07 15.83 -10.33
CA GLY A 136 14.29 15.82 -9.52
C GLY A 136 14.13 15.03 -8.22
N HIS A 137 14.27 15.73 -7.09
CA HIS A 137 14.19 15.15 -5.75
C HIS A 137 12.76 15.06 -5.18
N TRP A 138 11.80 15.73 -5.80
CA TRP A 138 10.44 15.86 -5.31
C TRP A 138 9.45 15.11 -6.17
N GLY A 139 8.42 14.62 -5.53
CA GLY A 139 7.28 14.02 -6.22
C GLY A 139 5.99 14.21 -5.42
N LEU A 140 4.88 14.03 -6.12
CA LEU A 140 3.54 14.10 -5.59
C LEU A 140 2.74 12.91 -6.11
N ASN A 141 2.27 12.07 -5.19
CA ASN A 141 1.26 11.06 -5.50
C ASN A 141 -0.12 11.66 -5.25
N VAL A 142 -1.01 11.50 -6.21
CA VAL A 142 -2.43 11.86 -6.11
C VAL A 142 -3.24 10.59 -6.24
N ALA A 143 -4.12 10.31 -5.30
CA ALA A 143 -4.96 9.12 -5.27
C ALA A 143 -6.43 9.51 -5.21
N LEU A 144 -7.23 8.98 -6.13
CA LEU A 144 -8.67 9.14 -6.13
C LEU A 144 -9.30 7.98 -5.34
N VAL A 145 -9.53 8.20 -4.03
CA VAL A 145 -10.15 7.20 -3.16
C VAL A 145 -11.65 7.15 -3.44
N PRO A 146 -12.18 6.01 -3.95
CA PRO A 146 -13.60 5.91 -4.21
C PRO A 146 -14.38 5.78 -2.89
N PRO A 147 -15.60 6.36 -2.80
CA PRO A 147 -16.46 6.12 -1.65
C PRO A 147 -16.95 4.66 -1.66
N LEU A 148 -16.88 4.01 -0.52
CA LEU A 148 -17.49 2.70 -0.29
C LEU A 148 -18.60 2.88 0.74
N LYS A 149 -19.84 2.64 0.33
CA LYS A 149 -21.03 2.84 1.16
C LYS A 149 -20.81 2.25 2.56
N ASP A 150 -21.05 3.07 3.58
CA ASP A 150 -20.95 2.73 5.01
C ASP A 150 -19.57 2.25 5.51
N ARG A 151 -18.50 2.32 4.67
CA ARG A 151 -17.15 1.83 5.01
C ARG A 151 -16.06 2.86 4.86
N LEU A 152 -16.01 3.55 3.73
CA LEU A 152 -14.99 4.56 3.42
C LEU A 152 -15.61 5.78 2.76
N TYR A 153 -15.20 6.96 3.20
CA TYR A 153 -15.55 8.21 2.56
C TYR A 153 -14.61 8.46 1.37
N GLY A 154 -15.21 8.93 0.27
CA GLY A 154 -14.43 9.28 -0.90
C GLY A 154 -13.58 10.52 -0.68
N ALA A 155 -12.40 10.54 -1.29
CA ALA A 155 -11.47 11.66 -1.17
C ALA A 155 -10.52 11.74 -2.37
N LEU A 156 -10.04 12.94 -2.63
CA LEU A 156 -8.82 13.16 -3.40
C LEU A 156 -7.66 13.32 -2.41
N SER A 157 -6.72 12.37 -2.41
CA SER A 157 -5.61 12.32 -1.46
C SER A 157 -4.30 12.68 -2.14
N PHE A 158 -3.50 13.50 -1.48
CA PHE A 158 -2.21 14.01 -1.93
C PHE A 158 -1.13 13.52 -0.97
N GLN A 159 -0.03 12.99 -1.51
CA GLN A 159 1.13 12.54 -0.73
C GLN A 159 2.41 13.08 -1.35
N LEU A 160 3.09 13.95 -0.63
CA LEU A 160 4.43 14.40 -1.02
C LEU A 160 5.44 13.28 -0.82
N LYS A 161 6.41 13.20 -1.74
CA LYS A 161 7.54 12.30 -1.64
C LYS A 161 8.85 12.98 -1.98
N PHE A 162 9.92 12.48 -1.40
CA PHE A 162 11.27 13.00 -1.59
C PHE A 162 12.26 11.85 -1.77
N ARG A 163 13.22 11.98 -2.67
CA ARG A 163 14.35 11.05 -2.82
C ARG A 163 15.68 11.74 -2.68
N PHE A 164 16.61 11.04 -2.07
CA PHE A 164 18.00 11.44 -2.04
C PHE A 164 18.62 10.99 -3.37
N GLN A 165 19.12 11.95 -4.14
CA GLN A 165 19.94 11.60 -5.30
C GLN A 165 21.31 11.25 -4.74
N SER A 166 21.78 10.04 -4.98
CA SER A 166 23.20 9.73 -4.77
C SER A 166 24.00 10.52 -5.81
N GLY A 167 24.31 11.77 -5.44
CA GLY A 167 25.27 12.56 -6.16
C GLY A 167 26.63 12.31 -5.54
N LEU A 168 27.44 11.55 -6.19
CA LEU A 168 28.90 11.71 -6.24
C LEU A 168 29.41 10.94 -7.43
#